data_083328ed06c9c4cf7acb0d78a20db1ec
#
_entry.id   083328ed06c9c4cf7acb0d78a20db1ec
#
_cell.length_a   1.000
_cell.length_b   1.000
_cell.length_c   1.000
_cell.angle_alpha   90.00
_cell.angle_beta   90.00
_cell.angle_gamma   90.00
#
_symmetry.space_group_name_H-M   'P 1'
#
loop_
_entity.id
_entity.type
_entity.pdbx_description
1 polymer ?
#
loop_
_entity_poly.entity_id
_entity_poly.type
_entity_poly.pdbx_seq_one_letter_code
_entity_poly.pdbx_strand_id
1 'polypeptide(L)'
;MQSMRFLAKLLLLSLGFISHAHAISSISLEIGHVESDAGEARNVTADYALGASKAAPTPITLKAQIKPAGDKQWSDLAFSCAALSNPKAEEWHCNGGKLASKLLSTRFDLVFTSNEAKGQQQLAADISLKDASFNDEAGLHAGEKVTGKIGLKLSHASKQPADWQWQADIDWGSGEIFWQPFYFASGGHQFQASGTFGEKAIAINKATLTLKDVGQASMSGLWQHEAKKFEDLTIQTSSLDMAALYPLVLKPLLEKTAYNNLEMAGRGTLRFDMQDNEYKSFQLALQDVDVEDKNGRFALYKVNAAIPWSYDDAHDLRLAYEGGHLLKIPLRTTSLEAQTNRYSLTAPQLSLPILDGALVVSDVSAAWVNRQWHWHLRANLESFSMPELSHALGWPRMEGKVSASIPMVTYSNGYLTTDGDLMFNVFNGAISVTSLTMRDPLGVGPRLTADMQMRNLDLGALTRTFSFGNIEGKLDGDVKDLQLVNWQPVHFDAEVRDSPGRYPKKISQRAVENISSLGGAGATAAIQRSVLRFFDEFNYSDIGLTCRLHNDVCEMGGVSSTPQGYVIVKGSGIPAITVLGYNRMVGWNELLERLKRVTSGNTKAIVR
;
A
#
# COMPACT_ATOMS: atom_id res chain seq x y z
N MET A 1 27.19 18.27 0.30
CA MET A 1 27.54 19.60 0.86
C MET A 1 29.05 19.83 0.97
N GLN A 2 29.87 18.82 1.23
CA GLN A 2 31.33 18.97 1.25
C GLN A 2 31.95 19.30 -0.12
N SER A 3 31.43 18.71 -1.21
CA SER A 3 31.89 18.94 -2.58
C SER A 3 31.70 20.39 -3.08
N MET A 4 30.66 21.08 -2.60
CA MET A 4 30.39 22.47 -2.96
C MET A 4 31.38 23.46 -2.33
N ARG A 5 31.89 23.16 -1.11
CA ARG A 5 32.94 23.95 -0.45
C ARG A 5 34.30 23.81 -1.16
N PHE A 6 34.55 22.64 -1.75
CA PHE A 6 35.78 22.38 -2.50
C PHE A 6 35.81 23.16 -3.81
N LEU A 7 34.72 23.14 -4.58
CA LEU A 7 34.59 23.91 -5.83
C LEU A 7 34.70 25.44 -5.59
N ALA A 8 34.06 25.92 -4.51
CA ALA A 8 34.13 27.34 -4.16
C ALA A 8 35.54 27.76 -3.71
N LYS A 9 36.28 26.91 -2.96
CA LYS A 9 37.68 27.21 -2.59
C LYS A 9 38.63 27.13 -3.79
N LEU A 10 38.42 26.18 -4.71
CA LEU A 10 39.24 26.09 -5.95
C LEU A 10 39.01 27.29 -6.87
N LEU A 11 37.76 27.75 -6.98
CA LEU A 11 37.42 28.97 -7.72
C LEU A 11 37.98 30.23 -7.05
N LEU A 12 38.00 30.31 -5.73
CA LEU A 12 38.55 31.45 -4.97
C LEU A 12 40.08 31.49 -5.01
N LEU A 13 40.78 30.36 -5.07
CA LEU A 13 42.23 30.31 -5.21
C LEU A 13 42.69 30.81 -6.58
N SER A 14 41.91 30.62 -7.64
CA SER A 14 42.23 31.15 -8.97
C SER A 14 41.99 32.66 -9.12
N LEU A 15 41.21 33.29 -8.22
CA LEU A 15 40.84 34.71 -8.26
C LEU A 15 41.75 35.64 -7.41
N GLY A 16 42.61 35.04 -6.56
CA GLY A 16 43.45 35.79 -5.59
C GLY A 16 44.72 36.46 -6.16
N PHE A 17 45.10 36.27 -7.41
CA PHE A 17 46.39 36.74 -7.98
C PHE A 17 46.26 37.84 -9.03
N ILE A 18 45.34 38.77 -8.96
CA ILE A 18 45.26 39.87 -9.90
C ILE A 18 45.74 41.18 -9.25
N SER A 19 47.05 41.40 -9.19
CA SER A 19 47.64 42.72 -8.97
C SER A 19 48.69 43.03 -10.06
N HIS A 20 48.33 43.97 -11.00
CA HIS A 20 49.19 44.82 -11.84
C HIS A 20 50.28 44.16 -12.69
N ALA A 21 49.90 43.65 -13.88
CA ALA A 21 50.85 43.46 -15.00
C ALA A 21 50.18 43.85 -16.32
N HIS A 22 50.51 45.02 -16.87
CA HIS A 22 49.94 45.57 -18.11
C HIS A 22 50.46 44.97 -19.41
N ALA A 23 50.99 43.74 -19.42
CA ALA A 23 51.49 43.09 -20.63
C ALA A 23 51.14 41.60 -20.78
N ILE A 24 50.33 41.03 -19.86
CA ILE A 24 49.96 39.62 -19.91
C ILE A 24 48.57 39.49 -20.53
N SER A 25 48.42 38.72 -21.62
CA SER A 25 47.14 38.49 -22.31
C SER A 25 46.38 37.27 -21.78
N SER A 26 47.05 36.36 -21.13
CA SER A 26 46.45 35.17 -20.51
C SER A 26 47.29 34.66 -19.35
N ILE A 27 46.65 33.96 -18.42
CA ILE A 27 47.26 33.26 -17.31
C ILE A 27 46.84 31.82 -17.41
N SER A 28 47.84 30.90 -17.47
CA SER A 28 47.60 29.46 -17.32
C SER A 28 48.17 28.99 -16.00
N LEU A 29 47.37 28.27 -15.21
CA LEU A 29 47.75 27.71 -13.95
C LEU A 29 47.70 26.17 -14.04
N GLU A 30 48.77 25.50 -13.67
CA GLU A 30 48.85 24.05 -13.59
C GLU A 30 49.18 23.65 -12.16
N ILE A 31 48.36 22.79 -11.57
CA ILE A 31 48.54 22.23 -10.22
C ILE A 31 48.48 20.72 -10.32
N GLY A 32 49.57 20.04 -9.92
CA GLY A 32 49.65 18.60 -10.02
C GLY A 32 48.69 17.88 -9.10
N HIS A 33 48.59 18.34 -7.85
CA HIS A 33 47.72 17.72 -6.82
C HIS A 33 47.29 18.74 -5.77
N VAL A 34 46.05 18.63 -5.35
CA VAL A 34 45.44 19.41 -4.24
C VAL A 34 44.65 18.46 -3.36
N GLU A 35 44.85 18.54 -2.06
CA GLU A 35 44.12 17.76 -1.06
C GLU A 35 43.40 18.68 -0.08
N SER A 36 42.19 18.31 0.34
CA SER A 36 41.39 19.00 1.33
C SER A 36 40.42 18.03 2.00
N ASP A 37 39.79 18.44 3.12
CA ASP A 37 38.74 17.67 3.79
C ASP A 37 37.56 17.28 2.90
N ALA A 38 37.37 18.01 1.79
CA ALA A 38 36.30 17.74 0.83
C ALA A 38 36.66 16.74 -0.27
N GLY A 39 37.94 16.32 -0.36
CA GLY A 39 38.45 15.38 -1.36
C GLY A 39 39.75 15.84 -1.99
N GLU A 40 40.16 15.12 -3.03
CA GLU A 40 41.40 15.32 -3.77
C GLU A 40 41.13 15.80 -5.20
N ALA A 41 42.01 16.64 -5.74
CA ALA A 41 42.03 17.01 -7.17
C ALA A 41 43.44 16.86 -7.71
N ARG A 42 43.61 16.37 -8.94
CA ARG A 42 44.89 16.24 -9.64
C ARG A 42 44.78 16.71 -11.07
N ASN A 43 45.93 17.02 -11.68
CA ASN A 43 46.02 17.50 -13.06
C ASN A 43 45.12 18.72 -13.29
N VAL A 44 45.09 19.63 -12.32
CA VAL A 44 44.29 20.82 -12.39
C VAL A 44 44.91 21.82 -13.38
N THR A 45 44.21 22.15 -14.44
CA THR A 45 44.60 23.20 -15.39
C THR A 45 43.54 24.28 -15.41
N ALA A 46 43.94 25.53 -15.30
CA ALA A 46 43.05 26.67 -15.39
C ALA A 46 43.63 27.72 -16.34
N ASP A 47 42.89 28.06 -17.37
CA ASP A 47 43.26 29.11 -18.36
C ASP A 47 42.30 30.28 -18.24
N TYR A 48 42.85 31.46 -18.04
CA TYR A 48 42.12 32.70 -17.94
C TYR A 48 42.69 33.75 -18.90
N ALA A 49 41.87 34.22 -19.85
CA ALA A 49 42.25 35.32 -20.73
C ALA A 49 42.03 36.66 -19.99
N LEU A 50 42.99 37.58 -20.11
CA LEU A 50 42.91 38.91 -19.51
C LEU A 50 42.21 39.87 -20.46
N GLY A 51 41.12 40.49 -19.99
CA GLY A 51 40.39 41.51 -20.75
C GLY A 51 41.06 42.90 -20.72
N ALA A 52 40.67 43.76 -21.64
CA ALA A 52 41.12 45.14 -21.67
C ALA A 52 40.75 45.96 -20.42
N SER A 53 39.77 45.53 -19.64
CA SER A 53 39.36 46.07 -18.34
C SER A 53 38.78 44.98 -17.47
N LYS A 54 38.67 45.18 -16.15
CA LYS A 54 38.05 44.23 -15.21
C LYS A 54 36.59 43.93 -15.53
N ALA A 55 35.88 44.83 -16.17
CA ALA A 55 34.50 44.66 -16.60
C ALA A 55 34.35 43.98 -17.96
N ALA A 56 35.44 43.89 -18.76
CA ALA A 56 35.38 43.24 -20.06
C ALA A 56 35.19 41.73 -19.91
N PRO A 57 34.20 41.13 -20.59
CA PRO A 57 33.97 39.69 -20.47
C PRO A 57 35.11 38.91 -21.13
N THR A 58 35.64 37.90 -20.41
CA THR A 58 36.75 37.06 -20.86
C THR A 58 36.44 35.59 -20.59
N PRO A 59 36.92 34.66 -21.43
CA PRO A 59 36.72 33.24 -21.19
C PRO A 59 37.63 32.71 -20.07
N ILE A 60 37.10 31.78 -19.30
CA ILE A 60 37.87 30.95 -18.37
C ILE A 60 37.55 29.48 -18.62
N THR A 61 38.56 28.62 -18.54
CA THR A 61 38.40 27.17 -18.54
C THR A 61 39.14 26.55 -17.36
N LEU A 62 38.56 25.52 -16.77
CA LEU A 62 39.18 24.71 -15.71
C LEU A 62 38.93 23.25 -16.03
N LYS A 63 39.97 22.43 -15.96
CA LYS A 63 39.90 20.98 -16.07
C LYS A 63 40.63 20.37 -14.89
N ALA A 64 40.11 19.30 -14.34
CA ALA A 64 40.72 18.59 -13.24
C ALA A 64 40.21 17.13 -13.21
N GLN A 65 40.98 16.28 -12.59
CA GLN A 65 40.45 15.02 -12.09
C GLN A 65 40.15 15.17 -10.60
N ILE A 66 38.95 14.87 -10.20
CA ILE A 66 38.49 15.02 -8.81
C ILE A 66 38.12 13.66 -8.21
N LYS A 67 38.38 13.53 -6.92
CA LYS A 67 37.95 12.40 -6.10
C LYS A 67 37.34 12.97 -4.82
N PRO A 68 36.01 13.12 -4.72
CA PRO A 68 35.32 13.60 -3.53
C PRO A 68 35.64 12.75 -2.29
N ALA A 69 35.58 13.35 -1.11
CA ALA A 69 35.81 12.62 0.13
C ALA A 69 34.79 11.47 0.29
N GLY A 70 35.29 10.26 0.49
CA GLY A 70 34.46 9.03 0.56
C GLY A 70 34.35 8.27 -0.76
N ASP A 71 34.71 8.87 -1.91
CA ASP A 71 34.72 8.20 -3.20
C ASP A 71 36.05 7.45 -3.43
N LYS A 72 35.97 6.32 -4.14
CA LYS A 72 37.13 5.49 -4.49
C LYS A 72 37.70 5.78 -5.88
N GLN A 73 36.89 6.45 -6.74
CA GLN A 73 37.23 6.66 -8.14
C GLN A 73 37.51 8.12 -8.45
N TRP A 74 38.46 8.33 -9.37
CA TRP A 74 38.68 9.65 -9.97
C TRP A 74 37.70 9.90 -11.10
N SER A 75 37.15 11.10 -11.17
CA SER A 75 36.27 11.55 -12.25
C SER A 75 36.78 12.84 -12.89
N ASP A 76 36.66 12.93 -14.20
CA ASP A 76 37.00 14.14 -14.93
C ASP A 76 35.98 15.24 -14.66
N LEU A 77 36.46 16.46 -14.41
CA LEU A 77 35.68 17.68 -14.27
C LEU A 77 36.15 18.70 -15.26
N ALA A 78 35.25 19.22 -16.06
CA ALA A 78 35.48 20.34 -16.95
C ALA A 78 34.49 21.46 -16.63
N PHE A 79 35.02 22.64 -16.35
CA PHE A 79 34.25 23.88 -16.18
C PHE A 79 34.73 24.88 -17.18
N SER A 80 33.80 25.61 -17.79
CA SER A 80 34.14 26.77 -18.63
C SER A 80 33.10 27.85 -18.47
N CYS A 81 33.52 29.08 -18.58
CA CYS A 81 32.68 30.25 -18.70
C CYS A 81 33.06 31.03 -19.95
N ALA A 82 32.14 31.18 -20.87
CA ALA A 82 32.44 31.86 -22.16
C ALA A 82 32.69 33.35 -21.97
N ALA A 83 32.00 33.99 -21.02
CA ALA A 83 32.08 35.40 -20.71
C ALA A 83 32.05 35.62 -19.18
N LEU A 84 33.22 35.53 -18.57
CA LEU A 84 33.41 35.89 -17.17
C LEU A 84 33.71 37.39 -17.08
N SER A 85 32.99 38.15 -16.26
CA SER A 85 33.18 39.56 -16.03
C SER A 85 33.01 39.91 -14.55
N ASN A 86 33.67 41.00 -14.15
CA ASN A 86 33.55 41.56 -12.80
C ASN A 86 33.14 43.06 -12.97
N PRO A 87 31.84 43.35 -13.18
CA PRO A 87 31.37 44.70 -13.47
C PRO A 87 31.51 45.66 -12.28
N LYS A 88 31.45 45.10 -11.06
CA LYS A 88 31.67 45.82 -9.80
C LYS A 88 32.60 45.00 -8.90
N ALA A 89 33.35 45.67 -8.05
CA ALA A 89 34.08 44.96 -7.02
C ALA A 89 33.11 44.01 -6.28
N GLU A 90 33.54 42.75 -6.05
CA GLU A 90 32.74 41.75 -5.32
C GLU A 90 31.52 41.15 -6.07
N GLU A 91 31.32 41.48 -7.36
CA GLU A 91 30.27 40.94 -8.22
C GLU A 91 30.86 40.26 -9.45
N TRP A 92 30.56 38.96 -9.64
CA TRP A 92 31.06 38.13 -10.73
C TRP A 92 29.91 37.60 -11.57
N HIS A 93 30.01 37.75 -12.88
CA HIS A 93 29.04 37.23 -13.84
C HIS A 93 29.73 36.19 -14.73
N CYS A 94 29.11 35.03 -14.84
CA CYS A 94 29.47 34.03 -15.83
C CYS A 94 28.29 33.83 -16.78
N ASN A 95 28.42 34.27 -18.01
CA ASN A 95 27.44 34.01 -19.05
C ASN A 95 27.95 32.91 -19.99
N GLY A 96 27.08 31.93 -20.27
CA GLY A 96 27.44 30.79 -21.11
C GLY A 96 28.36 29.80 -20.38
N GLY A 97 28.15 29.61 -19.09
CA GLY A 97 28.84 28.61 -18.31
C GLY A 97 28.50 27.19 -18.77
N LYS A 98 29.50 26.29 -18.67
CA LYS A 98 29.34 24.86 -18.91
C LYS A 98 30.07 24.12 -17.80
N LEU A 99 29.40 23.11 -17.24
CA LEU A 99 29.99 22.18 -16.32
C LEU A 99 29.77 20.75 -16.85
N ALA A 100 30.81 19.96 -16.92
CA ALA A 100 30.72 18.57 -17.35
C ALA A 100 31.58 17.68 -16.47
N SER A 101 30.97 16.63 -15.95
CA SER A 101 31.62 15.54 -15.25
C SER A 101 30.93 14.22 -15.63
N LYS A 102 31.44 13.09 -15.14
CA LYS A 102 30.80 11.78 -15.33
C LYS A 102 29.35 11.75 -14.82
N LEU A 103 29.07 12.48 -13.72
CA LEU A 103 27.79 12.42 -13.00
C LEU A 103 26.87 13.63 -13.24
N LEU A 104 27.39 14.73 -13.80
CA LEU A 104 26.65 15.97 -14.00
C LEU A 104 27.15 16.71 -15.25
N SER A 105 26.25 17.07 -16.12
CA SER A 105 26.50 17.99 -17.21
C SER A 105 25.42 19.08 -17.25
N THR A 106 25.80 20.32 -17.41
CA THR A 106 24.86 21.44 -17.50
C THR A 106 25.45 22.64 -18.20
N ARG A 107 24.58 23.44 -18.80
CA ARG A 107 24.86 24.84 -19.21
C ARG A 107 24.17 25.75 -18.21
N PHE A 108 24.79 26.86 -17.86
CA PHE A 108 24.25 27.78 -16.87
C PHE A 108 24.70 29.21 -17.09
N ASP A 109 23.97 30.15 -16.53
CA ASP A 109 24.43 31.51 -16.26
C ASP A 109 24.49 31.70 -14.75
N LEU A 110 25.50 32.40 -14.25
CA LEU A 110 25.75 32.61 -12.82
C LEU A 110 26.02 34.08 -12.54
N VAL A 111 25.38 34.61 -11.53
CA VAL A 111 25.77 35.88 -10.87
C VAL A 111 26.17 35.51 -9.44
N PHE A 112 27.40 35.85 -9.07
CA PHE A 112 27.92 35.63 -7.73
C PHE A 112 28.34 36.93 -7.10
N THR A 113 27.92 37.21 -5.88
CA THR A 113 28.31 38.37 -5.09
C THR A 113 28.92 37.98 -3.76
N SER A 114 29.96 38.68 -3.33
CA SER A 114 30.63 38.48 -2.06
C SER A 114 30.91 39.84 -1.42
N ASN A 115 30.16 40.20 -0.41
CA ASN A 115 30.22 41.49 0.29
C ASN A 115 30.61 41.29 1.73
N GLU A 116 31.42 42.20 2.24
CA GLU A 116 31.62 42.37 3.70
C GLU A 116 31.14 43.78 4.11
N ALA A 117 30.00 43.86 4.78
CA ALA A 117 29.39 45.08 5.21
C ALA A 117 29.03 45.01 6.70
N LYS A 118 29.39 46.07 7.48
CA LYS A 118 29.07 46.18 8.92
C LYS A 118 29.50 44.98 9.78
N GLY A 119 30.60 44.32 9.41
CA GLY A 119 31.10 43.13 10.12
C GLY A 119 30.29 41.85 9.87
N GLN A 120 29.57 41.81 8.76
CA GLN A 120 28.90 40.61 8.24
C GLN A 120 29.44 40.26 6.87
N GLN A 121 29.81 39.02 6.70
CA GLN A 121 30.12 38.46 5.38
C GLN A 121 28.81 37.97 4.74
N GLN A 122 28.56 38.38 3.49
CA GLN A 122 27.39 37.98 2.71
C GLN A 122 27.84 37.40 1.40
N LEU A 123 27.34 36.23 1.04
CA LEU A 123 27.55 35.54 -0.21
C LEU A 123 26.20 35.31 -0.87
N ALA A 124 26.07 35.62 -2.15
CA ALA A 124 24.88 35.25 -2.91
C ALA A 124 25.26 34.65 -4.27
N ALA A 125 24.48 33.68 -4.72
CA ALA A 125 24.64 33.07 -6.04
C ALA A 125 23.27 32.88 -6.66
N ASP A 126 23.08 33.48 -7.84
CA ASP A 126 21.90 33.29 -8.69
C ASP A 126 22.34 32.50 -9.92
N ILE A 127 21.81 31.28 -10.06
CA ILE A 127 22.18 30.34 -11.11
C ILE A 127 20.95 30.06 -11.98
N SER A 128 21.08 30.24 -13.28
CA SER A 128 20.07 29.82 -14.26
C SER A 128 20.58 28.58 -14.97
N LEU A 129 19.98 27.41 -14.67
CA LEU A 129 20.31 26.13 -15.28
C LEU A 129 19.63 25.99 -16.65
N LYS A 130 20.37 25.46 -17.60
CA LYS A 130 19.92 25.20 -18.97
C LYS A 130 20.37 23.80 -19.35
N ASP A 131 19.41 22.88 -19.55
CA ASP A 131 19.69 21.54 -20.07
C ASP A 131 20.62 20.72 -19.12
N ALA A 132 20.34 20.76 -17.82
CA ALA A 132 21.10 19.98 -16.84
C ALA A 132 20.71 18.50 -16.88
N SER A 133 21.72 17.63 -16.90
CA SER A 133 21.54 16.20 -16.80
C SER A 133 22.48 15.66 -15.72
N PHE A 134 21.97 14.82 -14.85
CA PHE A 134 22.74 14.22 -13.76
C PHE A 134 22.30 12.78 -13.52
N ASN A 135 23.21 11.97 -12.98
CA ASN A 135 22.91 10.64 -12.48
C ASN A 135 23.89 10.29 -11.36
N ASP A 136 23.48 9.37 -10.48
CA ASP A 136 24.42 8.76 -9.54
C ASP A 136 24.87 7.37 -10.05
N GLU A 137 25.95 6.83 -9.47
CA GLU A 137 26.49 5.52 -9.87
C GLU A 137 25.55 4.35 -9.51
N ALA A 138 24.68 4.55 -8.52
CA ALA A 138 23.71 3.55 -8.06
C ALA A 138 22.42 3.57 -8.90
N GLY A 139 22.21 4.58 -9.76
CA GLY A 139 20.99 4.75 -10.53
C GLY A 139 19.76 5.10 -9.69
N LEU A 140 19.97 5.64 -8.48
CA LEU A 140 18.91 5.99 -7.54
C LEU A 140 18.41 7.43 -7.75
N HIS A 141 19.24 8.27 -8.35
CA HIS A 141 18.94 9.67 -8.60
C HIS A 141 19.42 10.04 -10.02
N ALA A 142 18.53 10.60 -10.82
CA ALA A 142 18.84 11.04 -12.17
C ALA A 142 17.97 12.25 -12.57
N GLY A 143 18.48 13.06 -13.46
CA GLY A 143 17.74 14.15 -14.09
C GLY A 143 18.13 14.32 -15.53
N GLU A 144 17.18 14.68 -16.38
CA GLU A 144 17.41 14.89 -17.81
C GLU A 144 16.74 16.19 -18.28
N LYS A 145 17.51 16.99 -19.04
CA LYS A 145 17.06 18.26 -19.62
C LYS A 145 16.45 19.23 -18.60
N VAL A 146 16.97 19.20 -17.37
CA VAL A 146 16.46 20.03 -16.27
C VAL A 146 16.83 21.49 -16.51
N THR A 147 15.82 22.37 -16.50
CA THR A 147 15.98 23.83 -16.53
C THR A 147 15.40 24.43 -15.26
N GLY A 148 15.98 25.49 -14.77
CA GLY A 148 15.48 26.14 -13.57
C GLY A 148 16.36 27.27 -13.09
N LYS A 149 15.96 27.89 -11.99
CA LYS A 149 16.71 28.93 -11.30
C LYS A 149 17.00 28.50 -9.88
N ILE A 150 18.21 28.79 -9.42
CA ILE A 150 18.65 28.51 -8.06
C ILE A 150 19.21 29.80 -7.48
N GLY A 151 18.58 30.34 -6.48
CA GLY A 151 19.06 31.44 -5.66
C GLY A 151 19.59 30.93 -4.34
N LEU A 152 20.82 31.27 -3.98
CA LEU A 152 21.44 30.89 -2.71
C LEU A 152 21.98 32.15 -2.04
N LYS A 153 21.68 32.35 -0.75
CA LYS A 153 22.22 33.42 0.06
C LYS A 153 22.77 32.86 1.36
N LEU A 154 23.96 33.28 1.71
CA LEU A 154 24.65 32.91 2.93
C LEU A 154 25.11 34.17 3.64
N SER A 155 24.94 34.26 4.96
CA SER A 155 25.47 35.37 5.75
C SER A 155 26.02 34.87 7.08
N HIS A 156 27.10 35.51 7.53
CA HIS A 156 27.81 35.14 8.75
C HIS A 156 28.40 36.39 9.42
N ALA A 157 28.38 36.46 10.75
CA ALA A 157 29.00 37.55 11.51
C ALA A 157 30.54 37.37 11.53
N SER A 158 31.30 38.33 11.00
CA SER A 158 32.76 38.23 10.79
C SER A 158 33.60 38.17 12.08
N LYS A 159 33.05 38.55 13.21
CA LYS A 159 33.84 38.75 14.48
C LYS A 159 33.54 37.75 15.59
N GLN A 160 32.63 36.79 15.39
CA GLN A 160 32.29 35.77 16.39
C GLN A 160 32.10 34.40 15.69
N PRO A 161 32.38 33.26 16.34
CA PRO A 161 31.97 31.97 15.84
C PRO A 161 30.42 31.92 15.95
N ALA A 162 29.78 32.38 14.90
CA ALA A 162 28.34 32.37 14.75
C ALA A 162 27.93 31.41 13.63
N ASP A 163 26.75 30.86 13.73
CA ASP A 163 26.21 30.01 12.70
C ASP A 163 25.97 30.81 11.41
N TRP A 164 26.14 30.17 10.27
CA TRP A 164 25.77 30.72 8.99
C TRP A 164 24.25 30.78 8.85
N GLN A 165 23.71 31.91 8.51
CA GLN A 165 22.35 32.02 8.02
C GLN A 165 22.33 31.67 6.53
N TRP A 166 21.35 30.90 6.10
CA TRP A 166 21.21 30.50 4.72
C TRP A 166 19.77 30.66 4.22
N GLN A 167 19.64 30.96 2.95
CA GLN A 167 18.39 30.95 2.20
C GLN A 167 18.64 30.28 0.84
N ALA A 168 17.70 29.42 0.43
CA ALA A 168 17.70 28.75 -0.86
C ALA A 168 16.33 28.91 -1.52
N ASP A 169 16.33 29.36 -2.77
CA ASP A 169 15.16 29.47 -3.63
C ASP A 169 15.44 28.67 -4.91
N ILE A 170 14.63 27.65 -5.19
CA ILE A 170 14.76 26.77 -6.35
C ILE A 170 13.44 26.81 -7.12
N ASP A 171 13.52 27.22 -8.38
CA ASP A 171 12.42 27.19 -9.33
C ASP A 171 12.77 26.20 -10.44
N TRP A 172 12.16 25.05 -10.43
CA TRP A 172 12.38 24.03 -11.43
C TRP A 172 11.37 24.19 -12.58
N GLY A 173 11.85 24.70 -13.73
CA GLY A 173 11.00 25.07 -14.86
C GLY A 173 10.58 23.90 -15.74
N SER A 174 11.53 23.04 -16.14
CA SER A 174 11.26 21.87 -17.00
C SER A 174 12.31 20.78 -16.86
N GLY A 175 12.08 19.64 -17.52
CA GLY A 175 12.93 18.45 -17.46
C GLY A 175 12.35 17.39 -16.55
N GLU A 176 13.01 16.23 -16.51
CA GLU A 176 12.59 15.07 -15.74
C GLU A 176 13.56 14.84 -14.58
N ILE A 177 13.04 14.45 -13.41
CA ILE A 177 13.85 14.07 -12.25
C ILE A 177 13.33 12.76 -11.68
N PHE A 178 14.23 11.78 -11.58
CA PHE A 178 14.03 10.57 -10.79
C PHE A 178 14.82 10.67 -9.49
N TRP A 179 14.13 10.56 -8.35
CA TRP A 179 14.70 10.53 -7.02
C TRP A 179 14.02 9.42 -6.23
N GLN A 180 14.62 8.24 -6.23
CA GLN A 180 14.00 7.03 -5.71
C GLN A 180 13.30 7.22 -4.36
N PRO A 181 12.01 6.85 -4.25
CA PRO A 181 11.18 6.15 -5.23
C PRO A 181 10.38 7.08 -6.16
N PHE A 182 10.60 8.39 -6.15
CA PHE A 182 9.76 9.39 -6.82
C PHE A 182 10.25 9.66 -8.24
N TYR A 183 9.30 9.84 -9.16
CA TYR A 183 9.56 10.25 -10.52
C TYR A 183 8.69 11.46 -10.90
N PHE A 184 9.35 12.52 -11.32
CA PHE A 184 8.75 13.77 -11.76
C PHE A 184 8.98 13.93 -13.26
N ALA A 185 7.94 13.74 -14.06
CA ALA A 185 8.01 13.81 -15.52
C ALA A 185 8.06 15.24 -16.09
N SER A 186 7.85 16.26 -15.27
CA SER A 186 7.85 17.65 -15.69
C SER A 186 8.23 18.59 -14.55
N GLY A 187 8.74 19.77 -14.88
CA GLY A 187 8.96 20.86 -13.93
C GLY A 187 7.69 21.63 -13.56
N GLY A 188 7.90 22.83 -13.05
CA GLY A 188 6.86 23.72 -12.49
C GLY A 188 6.75 23.60 -10.96
N HIS A 189 7.74 22.97 -10.35
CA HIS A 189 7.83 22.81 -8.89
C HIS A 189 8.78 23.87 -8.31
N GLN A 190 8.49 24.30 -7.08
CA GLN A 190 9.27 25.32 -6.38
C GLN A 190 9.66 24.83 -4.99
N PHE A 191 10.86 25.17 -4.59
CA PHE A 191 11.34 24.92 -3.25
C PHE A 191 12.00 26.19 -2.69
N GLN A 192 11.55 26.60 -1.52
CA GLN A 192 12.10 27.74 -0.79
C GLN A 192 12.43 27.29 0.62
N ALA A 193 13.62 27.63 1.08
CA ALA A 193 14.02 27.28 2.43
C ALA A 193 14.96 28.34 3.04
N SER A 194 14.92 28.47 4.35
CA SER A 194 15.82 29.33 5.12
C SER A 194 16.09 28.75 6.50
N GLY A 195 17.24 29.09 7.03
CA GLY A 195 17.63 28.57 8.33
C GLY A 195 19.01 29.00 8.76
N THR A 196 19.54 28.29 9.74
CA THR A 196 20.92 28.44 10.21
C THR A 196 21.68 27.11 10.05
N PHE A 197 22.96 27.22 9.84
CA PHE A 197 23.86 26.09 9.69
C PHE A 197 25.04 26.28 10.67
N GLY A 198 25.10 25.42 11.66
CA GLY A 198 26.15 25.41 12.67
C GLY A 198 27.00 24.15 12.61
N GLU A 199 27.97 24.05 13.52
CA GLU A 199 28.86 22.89 13.62
C GLU A 199 28.09 21.61 14.03
N LYS A 200 27.10 21.72 14.90
CA LYS A 200 26.35 20.60 15.48
C LYS A 200 25.03 20.31 14.80
N ALA A 201 24.37 21.34 14.26
CA ALA A 201 23.00 21.24 13.78
C ALA A 201 22.72 22.15 12.58
N ILE A 202 21.67 21.79 11.84
CA ILE A 202 21.03 22.64 10.83
C ILE A 202 19.62 22.95 11.36
N ALA A 203 19.34 24.21 11.65
CA ALA A 203 17.98 24.64 11.88
C ALA A 203 17.34 25.04 10.55
N ILE A 204 16.19 24.47 10.26
CA ILE A 204 15.32 24.86 9.16
C ILE A 204 14.22 25.72 9.75
N ASN A 205 14.33 27.04 9.61
CA ASN A 205 13.32 27.95 10.15
C ASN A 205 12.01 27.83 9.40
N LYS A 206 12.12 27.69 8.07
CA LYS A 206 11.01 27.42 7.18
C LYS A 206 11.53 26.81 5.87
N ALA A 207 10.95 25.71 5.46
CA ALA A 207 11.09 25.19 4.10
C ALA A 207 9.69 25.03 3.50
N THR A 208 9.52 25.36 2.23
CA THR A 208 8.24 25.27 1.52
C THR A 208 8.48 24.60 0.18
N LEU A 209 7.79 23.50 -0.06
CA LEU A 209 7.76 22.78 -1.32
C LEU A 209 6.39 23.00 -1.97
N THR A 210 6.38 23.60 -3.14
CA THR A 210 5.17 23.74 -3.96
C THR A 210 5.27 22.73 -5.11
N LEU A 211 4.39 21.77 -5.13
CA LEU A 211 4.24 20.81 -6.22
C LEU A 211 3.12 21.30 -7.14
N LYS A 212 3.45 21.43 -8.43
CA LYS A 212 2.49 21.86 -9.44
C LYS A 212 1.27 20.93 -9.44
N ASP A 213 0.09 21.51 -9.51
CA ASP A 213 -1.22 20.85 -9.55
C ASP A 213 -1.58 20.05 -8.27
N VAL A 214 -0.64 19.87 -7.33
CA VAL A 214 -0.85 19.13 -6.06
C VAL A 214 -1.17 20.08 -4.91
N GLY A 215 -0.30 21.08 -4.69
CA GLY A 215 -0.40 21.99 -3.56
C GLY A 215 0.95 22.26 -2.91
N GLN A 216 0.91 22.68 -1.65
CA GLN A 216 2.09 23.15 -0.93
C GLN A 216 2.29 22.39 0.37
N ALA A 217 3.54 22.03 0.66
CA ALA A 217 3.96 21.53 1.97
C ALA A 217 5.00 22.47 2.58
N SER A 218 4.87 22.79 3.84
CA SER A 218 5.84 23.55 4.62
C SER A 218 6.43 22.69 5.74
N MET A 219 7.70 22.93 6.04
CA MET A 219 8.44 22.23 7.06
C MET A 219 9.31 23.21 7.85
N SER A 220 9.44 22.99 9.15
CA SER A 220 10.47 23.57 10.01
C SER A 220 11.03 22.49 10.92
N GLY A 221 12.26 22.65 11.40
CA GLY A 221 12.84 21.64 12.27
C GLY A 221 14.33 21.84 12.54
N LEU A 222 14.86 20.99 13.40
CA LEU A 222 16.25 20.96 13.83
C LEU A 222 16.88 19.59 13.49
N TRP A 223 17.84 19.59 12.57
CA TRP A 223 18.60 18.41 12.19
C TRP A 223 19.93 18.34 12.94
N GLN A 224 20.18 17.27 13.66
CA GLN A 224 21.41 17.02 14.39
C GLN A 224 22.41 16.24 13.51
N HIS A 225 23.64 16.78 13.36
CA HIS A 225 24.67 16.18 12.50
C HIS A 225 25.18 14.82 13.03
N GLU A 226 25.45 14.75 14.33
CA GLU A 226 25.99 13.57 14.97
C GLU A 226 24.98 12.41 14.97
N ALA A 227 23.75 12.71 15.37
CA ALA A 227 22.65 11.74 15.43
C ALA A 227 22.08 11.39 14.05
N LYS A 228 22.34 12.19 13.01
CA LYS A 228 21.80 12.06 11.64
C LYS A 228 20.27 11.96 11.60
N LYS A 229 19.59 12.72 12.43
CA LYS A 229 18.12 12.72 12.57
C LYS A 229 17.59 14.09 12.95
N PHE A 230 16.30 14.28 12.72
CA PHE A 230 15.61 15.44 13.26
C PHE A 230 15.39 15.27 14.77
N GLU A 231 15.67 16.30 15.53
CA GLU A 231 15.29 16.46 16.93
C GLU A 231 13.87 17.01 17.00
N ASP A 232 13.62 18.11 16.31
CA ASP A 232 12.30 18.70 16.15
C ASP A 232 11.93 18.74 14.68
N LEU A 233 10.66 18.51 14.37
CA LEU A 233 10.14 18.55 13.01
C LEU A 233 8.65 18.87 13.01
N THR A 234 8.26 19.95 12.35
CA THR A 234 6.87 20.27 12.03
C THR A 234 6.68 20.23 10.52
N ILE A 235 5.69 19.51 10.05
CA ILE A 235 5.26 19.48 8.64
C ILE A 235 3.80 19.91 8.59
N GLN A 236 3.46 20.80 7.69
CA GLN A 236 2.09 21.24 7.44
C GLN A 236 1.85 21.39 5.95
N THR A 237 0.70 20.94 5.47
CA THR A 237 0.32 21.11 4.06
C THR A 237 -0.81 22.12 3.89
N SER A 238 -0.89 22.73 2.72
CA SER A 238 -2.12 23.34 2.24
C SER A 238 -3.15 22.25 1.91
N SER A 239 -4.28 22.62 1.36
CA SER A 239 -5.23 21.66 0.75
C SER A 239 -4.59 21.04 -0.49
N LEU A 240 -4.20 19.75 -0.40
CA LEU A 240 -3.57 19.00 -1.48
C LEU A 240 -4.61 18.35 -2.37
N ASP A 241 -4.42 18.40 -3.68
CA ASP A 241 -5.23 17.66 -4.65
C ASP A 241 -4.83 16.19 -4.65
N MET A 242 -5.77 15.30 -4.29
CA MET A 242 -5.48 13.88 -4.13
C MET A 242 -5.28 13.16 -5.47
N ALA A 243 -5.90 13.64 -6.56
CA ALA A 243 -5.73 13.07 -7.89
C ALA A 243 -4.30 13.27 -8.41
N ALA A 244 -3.74 14.45 -8.16
CA ALA A 244 -2.37 14.78 -8.55
C ALA A 244 -1.33 14.24 -7.55
N LEU A 245 -1.65 14.22 -6.25
CA LEU A 245 -0.75 13.73 -5.18
C LEU A 245 -0.50 12.23 -5.29
N TYR A 246 -1.55 11.45 -5.57
CA TYR A 246 -1.44 9.99 -5.55
C TYR A 246 -0.38 9.45 -6.52
N PRO A 247 -0.42 9.73 -7.83
CA PRO A 247 0.55 9.18 -8.79
C PRO A 247 1.97 9.68 -8.53
N LEU A 248 2.11 10.90 -8.01
CA LEU A 248 3.41 11.56 -7.86
C LEU A 248 4.13 11.16 -6.57
N VAL A 249 3.38 11.03 -5.46
CA VAL A 249 3.95 10.84 -4.12
C VAL A 249 3.49 9.55 -3.46
N LEU A 250 2.17 9.28 -3.43
CA LEU A 250 1.65 8.15 -2.65
C LEU A 250 1.88 6.80 -3.34
N LYS A 251 1.64 6.71 -4.65
CA LYS A 251 1.81 5.47 -5.40
C LYS A 251 3.21 4.87 -5.29
N PRO A 252 4.31 5.63 -5.48
CA PRO A 252 5.67 5.10 -5.29
C PRO A 252 5.93 4.54 -3.89
N LEU A 253 5.37 5.16 -2.85
CA LEU A 253 5.50 4.70 -1.47
C LEU A 253 4.67 3.44 -1.19
N LEU A 254 3.55 3.27 -1.90
CA LEU A 254 2.59 2.18 -1.73
C LEU A 254 2.80 1.02 -2.70
N GLU A 255 3.85 1.06 -3.54
CA GLU A 255 4.07 0.11 -4.65
C GLU A 255 4.05 -1.36 -4.21
N LYS A 256 4.58 -1.67 -3.02
CA LYS A 256 4.64 -3.03 -2.46
C LYS A 256 3.43 -3.39 -1.60
N THR A 257 2.38 -2.58 -1.63
CA THR A 257 1.16 -2.78 -0.83
C THR A 257 -0.04 -3.09 -1.72
N ALA A 258 -1.16 -3.45 -1.09
CA ALA A 258 -2.44 -3.60 -1.77
C ALA A 258 -3.00 -2.28 -2.36
N TYR A 259 -2.43 -1.14 -2.01
CA TYR A 259 -2.88 0.20 -2.38
C TYR A 259 -2.08 0.83 -3.53
N ASN A 260 -1.36 0.02 -4.30
CA ASN A 260 -0.49 0.47 -5.38
C ASN A 260 -1.21 0.88 -6.69
N ASN A 261 -2.50 0.63 -6.79
CA ASN A 261 -3.28 0.86 -8.02
C ASN A 261 -4.62 1.54 -7.73
N LEU A 262 -4.56 2.69 -7.04
CA LEU A 262 -5.75 3.48 -6.73
C LEU A 262 -5.99 4.57 -7.78
N GLU A 263 -7.25 4.97 -7.90
CA GLU A 263 -7.69 6.24 -8.45
C GLU A 263 -8.24 7.08 -7.31
N MET A 264 -7.80 8.33 -7.24
CA MET A 264 -8.19 9.22 -6.15
C MET A 264 -8.66 10.56 -6.69
N ALA A 265 -9.57 11.21 -5.97
CA ALA A 265 -10.00 12.58 -6.20
C ALA A 265 -10.27 13.26 -4.84
N GLY A 266 -10.59 14.55 -4.85
CA GLY A 266 -10.86 15.31 -3.63
C GLY A 266 -9.61 15.96 -3.04
N ARG A 267 -9.69 16.40 -1.79
CA ARG A 267 -8.66 17.19 -1.13
C ARG A 267 -8.26 16.63 0.22
N GLY A 268 -6.98 16.82 0.59
CA GLY A 268 -6.46 16.41 1.88
C GLY A 268 -5.52 17.44 2.49
N THR A 269 -5.47 17.51 3.81
CA THR A 269 -4.47 18.29 4.57
C THR A 269 -3.79 17.41 5.59
N LEU A 270 -2.52 17.69 5.82
CA LEU A 270 -1.70 16.99 6.80
C LEU A 270 -0.99 17.98 7.69
N ARG A 271 -0.99 17.72 8.99
CA ARG A 271 -0.08 18.31 9.96
C ARG A 271 0.59 17.21 10.77
N PHE A 272 1.88 17.36 11.00
CA PHE A 272 2.70 16.43 11.77
C PHE A 272 3.69 17.21 12.61
N ASP A 273 3.78 16.89 13.90
CA ASP A 273 4.70 17.51 14.84
C ASP A 273 5.50 16.42 15.59
N MET A 274 6.81 16.60 15.64
CA MET A 274 7.77 15.79 16.38
C MET A 274 8.64 16.73 17.23
N GLN A 275 8.88 16.40 18.49
CA GLN A 275 9.72 17.14 19.42
C GLN A 275 10.58 16.16 20.23
N ASP A 276 11.81 16.54 20.53
CA ASP A 276 12.77 15.70 21.25
C ASP A 276 12.92 14.31 20.63
N ASN A 277 12.83 14.24 19.30
CA ASN A 277 12.85 13.00 18.53
C ASN A 277 11.68 12.02 18.84
N GLU A 278 10.59 12.51 19.39
CA GLU A 278 9.36 11.78 19.66
C GLU A 278 8.20 12.35 18.84
N TYR A 279 7.33 11.47 18.34
CA TYR A 279 6.10 11.88 17.67
C TYR A 279 5.15 12.52 18.70
N LYS A 280 4.72 13.75 18.47
CA LYS A 280 3.83 14.49 19.38
C LYS A 280 2.42 14.61 18.87
N SER A 281 2.23 14.95 17.61
CA SER A 281 0.91 15.06 17.05
C SER A 281 0.86 14.76 15.54
N PHE A 282 -0.31 14.36 15.10
CA PHE A 282 -0.65 14.11 13.71
C PHE A 282 -2.10 14.53 13.48
N GLN A 283 -2.37 15.19 12.38
CA GLN A 283 -3.72 15.55 11.95
C GLN A 283 -3.83 15.32 10.46
N LEU A 284 -4.73 14.44 10.06
CA LEU A 284 -5.11 14.23 8.67
C LEU A 284 -6.58 14.64 8.51
N ALA A 285 -6.86 15.54 7.57
CA ALA A 285 -8.23 15.82 7.19
C ALA A 285 -8.41 15.54 5.69
N LEU A 286 -9.49 14.86 5.37
CA LEU A 286 -9.93 14.56 4.01
C LEU A 286 -11.26 15.26 3.74
N GLN A 287 -11.41 15.82 2.56
CA GLN A 287 -12.63 16.50 2.12
C GLN A 287 -13.02 15.99 0.74
N ASP A 288 -14.22 15.43 0.66
CA ASP A 288 -14.83 14.89 -0.56
C ASP A 288 -13.89 13.97 -1.36
N VAL A 289 -13.14 13.12 -0.65
CA VAL A 289 -12.15 12.25 -1.27
C VAL A 289 -12.83 11.00 -1.82
N ASP A 290 -12.65 10.76 -3.11
CA ASP A 290 -12.97 9.50 -3.74
C ASP A 290 -11.70 8.64 -3.79
N VAL A 291 -11.83 7.37 -3.42
CA VAL A 291 -10.76 6.36 -3.48
C VAL A 291 -11.31 5.12 -4.13
N GLU A 292 -10.76 4.70 -5.25
CA GLU A 292 -11.16 3.49 -5.95
C GLU A 292 -9.94 2.62 -6.30
N ASP A 293 -9.99 1.35 -5.94
CA ASP A 293 -9.00 0.38 -6.40
C ASP A 293 -9.33 -0.06 -7.83
N LYS A 294 -8.43 0.23 -8.78
CA LYS A 294 -8.60 -0.14 -10.19
C LYS A 294 -8.73 -1.65 -10.44
N ASN A 295 -8.37 -2.47 -9.45
CA ASN A 295 -8.60 -3.92 -9.49
C ASN A 295 -10.02 -4.30 -9.00
N GLY A 296 -10.86 -3.33 -8.63
CA GLY A 296 -12.24 -3.53 -8.23
C GLY A 296 -12.43 -4.20 -6.87
N ARG A 297 -11.43 -4.14 -5.98
CA ARG A 297 -11.52 -4.73 -4.63
C ARG A 297 -12.34 -3.87 -3.68
N PHE A 298 -12.20 -2.54 -3.77
CA PHE A 298 -12.95 -1.59 -2.96
C PHE A 298 -13.05 -0.22 -3.64
N ALA A 299 -14.08 0.53 -3.26
CA ALA A 299 -14.18 1.97 -3.50
C ALA A 299 -14.89 2.63 -2.32
N LEU A 300 -14.52 3.88 -2.05
CA LEU A 300 -15.22 4.77 -1.12
C LEU A 300 -15.36 6.14 -1.78
N TYR A 301 -16.56 6.69 -1.74
CA TYR A 301 -16.91 7.95 -2.41
C TYR A 301 -17.28 9.02 -1.40
N LYS A 302 -16.84 10.25 -1.68
CA LYS A 302 -17.09 11.42 -0.84
C LYS A 302 -16.66 11.22 0.60
N VAL A 303 -15.45 10.68 0.78
CA VAL A 303 -14.88 10.48 2.09
C VAL A 303 -14.55 11.84 2.70
N ASN A 304 -15.14 12.10 3.85
CA ASN A 304 -14.81 13.21 4.73
C ASN A 304 -14.26 12.64 6.03
N ALA A 305 -13.04 13.00 6.39
CA ALA A 305 -12.40 12.47 7.57
C ALA A 305 -11.65 13.55 8.34
N ALA A 306 -11.70 13.44 9.66
CA ALA A 306 -10.84 14.16 10.59
C ALA A 306 -10.16 13.12 11.49
N ILE A 307 -8.87 12.94 11.31
CA ILE A 307 -8.06 11.93 12.01
C ILE A 307 -6.98 12.66 12.80
N PRO A 308 -7.31 13.22 13.99
CA PRO A 308 -6.35 13.76 14.91
C PRO A 308 -5.73 12.65 15.76
N TRP A 309 -4.47 12.81 16.08
CA TRP A 309 -3.75 12.00 17.05
C TRP A 309 -2.77 12.88 17.83
N SER A 310 -2.63 12.64 19.11
CA SER A 310 -1.62 13.28 19.95
C SER A 310 -1.06 12.26 20.94
N TYR A 311 0.19 12.49 21.35
CA TYR A 311 0.82 11.68 22.39
C TYR A 311 0.24 11.96 23.78
N ASP A 312 -0.14 13.20 24.04
CA ASP A 312 -0.52 13.68 25.38
C ASP A 312 -2.03 13.60 25.64
N ASP A 313 -2.85 13.82 24.61
CA ASP A 313 -4.29 13.96 24.73
C ASP A 313 -5.06 12.90 23.93
N ALA A 314 -6.26 12.56 24.42
CA ALA A 314 -7.21 11.77 23.67
C ALA A 314 -7.98 12.65 22.67
N HIS A 315 -8.20 12.14 21.45
CA HIS A 315 -8.90 12.83 20.39
C HIS A 315 -9.97 11.99 19.74
N ASP A 316 -11.09 12.63 19.38
CA ASP A 316 -12.15 11.98 18.60
C ASP A 316 -11.80 11.99 17.11
N LEU A 317 -11.80 10.82 16.53
CA LEU A 317 -11.64 10.57 15.11
C LEU A 317 -13.02 10.44 14.48
N ARG A 318 -13.21 11.06 13.30
CA ARG A 318 -14.44 10.94 12.51
C ARG A 318 -14.10 10.60 11.08
N LEU A 319 -14.87 9.68 10.50
CA LEU A 319 -14.80 9.32 9.10
C LEU A 319 -16.22 9.10 8.59
N ALA A 320 -16.60 9.80 7.53
CA ALA A 320 -17.87 9.64 6.85
C ALA A 320 -17.66 9.42 5.36
N TYR A 321 -18.53 8.65 4.72
CA TYR A 321 -18.59 8.51 3.26
C TYR A 321 -20.02 8.36 2.78
N GLU A 322 -20.28 8.72 1.52
CA GLU A 322 -21.62 8.66 0.95
C GLU A 322 -21.96 7.32 0.29
N GLY A 323 -20.96 6.53 -0.07
CA GLY A 323 -21.13 5.22 -0.66
C GLY A 323 -19.81 4.58 -1.06
N GLY A 324 -19.91 3.43 -1.73
CA GLY A 324 -18.75 2.69 -2.20
C GLY A 324 -19.07 1.23 -2.43
N HIS A 325 -18.03 0.41 -2.46
CA HIS A 325 -18.16 -1.04 -2.47
C HIS A 325 -16.95 -1.72 -1.83
N LEU A 326 -17.15 -2.89 -1.26
CA LEU A 326 -16.11 -3.83 -0.87
C LEU A 326 -16.29 -5.11 -1.68
N LEU A 327 -15.33 -5.45 -2.52
CA LEU A 327 -15.52 -6.40 -3.62
C LEU A 327 -16.72 -5.95 -4.47
N LYS A 328 -17.77 -6.77 -4.57
CA LYS A 328 -19.02 -6.42 -5.25
C LYS A 328 -20.16 -6.05 -4.30
N ILE A 329 -19.88 -5.97 -2.99
CA ILE A 329 -20.88 -5.64 -1.98
C ILE A 329 -20.97 -4.12 -1.88
N PRO A 330 -22.13 -3.50 -2.18
CA PRO A 330 -22.28 -2.06 -2.07
C PRO A 330 -22.25 -1.61 -0.60
N LEU A 331 -21.53 -0.53 -0.35
CA LEU A 331 -21.51 0.19 0.91
C LEU A 331 -22.43 1.40 0.82
N ARG A 332 -23.23 1.61 1.83
CA ARG A 332 -24.16 2.75 1.92
C ARG A 332 -23.55 3.85 2.76
N THR A 333 -24.13 5.05 2.67
CA THR A 333 -23.71 6.21 3.47
C THR A 333 -23.59 5.85 4.95
N THR A 334 -22.47 6.22 5.56
CA THR A 334 -22.25 6.05 6.99
C THR A 334 -21.29 7.08 7.55
N SER A 335 -21.34 7.23 8.88
CA SER A 335 -20.38 7.98 9.68
C SER A 335 -19.86 7.10 10.79
N LEU A 336 -18.55 7.06 10.96
CA LEU A 336 -17.83 6.25 11.94
C LEU A 336 -17.11 7.19 12.90
N GLU A 337 -17.22 6.92 14.20
CA GLU A 337 -16.54 7.68 15.25
C GLU A 337 -15.71 6.73 16.11
N ALA A 338 -14.49 7.15 16.41
CA ALA A 338 -13.58 6.43 17.29
C ALA A 338 -12.75 7.44 18.09
N GLN A 339 -12.08 6.99 19.11
CA GLN A 339 -11.17 7.80 19.92
C GLN A 339 -9.76 7.25 19.82
N THR A 340 -8.81 8.14 19.58
CA THR A 340 -7.37 7.84 19.66
C THR A 340 -6.81 8.38 20.96
N ASN A 341 -5.97 7.61 21.62
CA ASN A 341 -5.24 8.03 22.82
C ASN A 341 -3.86 7.38 22.80
N ARG A 342 -2.81 8.18 22.61
CA ARG A 342 -1.44 7.68 22.39
C ARG A 342 -1.41 6.60 21.33
N TYR A 343 -0.98 5.39 21.69
CA TYR A 343 -0.86 4.23 20.81
C TYR A 343 -2.09 3.32 20.86
N SER A 344 -3.23 3.84 21.27
CA SER A 344 -4.49 3.10 21.32
C SER A 344 -5.60 3.78 20.52
N LEU A 345 -6.52 2.96 20.02
CA LEU A 345 -7.75 3.37 19.36
C LEU A 345 -8.91 2.59 20.00
N THR A 346 -9.97 3.29 20.31
CA THR A 346 -11.21 2.68 20.84
C THR A 346 -12.42 3.20 20.08
N ALA A 347 -13.39 2.30 19.85
CA ALA A 347 -14.70 2.70 19.34
C ALA A 347 -15.77 1.85 20.02
N PRO A 348 -16.75 2.46 20.70
CA PRO A 348 -17.79 1.70 21.39
C PRO A 348 -18.67 0.94 20.41
N GLN A 349 -19.03 1.55 19.32
CA GLN A 349 -19.82 0.93 18.27
C GLN A 349 -19.59 1.61 16.92
N LEU A 350 -19.42 0.80 15.88
CA LEU A 350 -19.34 1.23 14.48
C LEU A 350 -20.43 0.49 13.70
N SER A 351 -21.24 1.20 12.93
CA SER A 351 -22.25 0.60 12.07
C SER A 351 -21.92 0.85 10.61
N LEU A 352 -21.79 -0.24 9.87
CA LEU A 352 -21.51 -0.24 8.43
C LEU A 352 -22.75 -0.78 7.70
N PRO A 353 -23.62 0.08 7.16
CA PRO A 353 -24.75 -0.36 6.37
C PRO A 353 -24.28 -1.04 5.09
N ILE A 354 -24.65 -2.30 4.92
CA ILE A 354 -24.33 -3.13 3.75
C ILE A 354 -25.58 -3.82 3.23
N LEU A 355 -25.76 -3.87 1.92
CA LEU A 355 -26.96 -4.44 1.31
C LEU A 355 -28.24 -3.86 1.94
N ASP A 356 -29.17 -4.72 2.35
CA ASP A 356 -30.40 -4.37 3.08
C ASP A 356 -30.30 -4.55 4.62
N GLY A 357 -29.08 -4.76 5.14
CA GLY A 357 -28.76 -4.89 6.57
C GLY A 357 -27.59 -4.02 6.99
N ALA A 358 -26.88 -4.42 8.06
CA ALA A 358 -25.69 -3.74 8.55
C ALA A 358 -24.70 -4.70 9.21
N LEU A 359 -23.42 -4.36 9.13
CA LEU A 359 -22.38 -4.93 9.99
C LEU A 359 -22.18 -3.96 11.17
N VAL A 360 -22.55 -4.39 12.36
CA VAL A 360 -22.35 -3.63 13.60
C VAL A 360 -21.14 -4.20 14.32
N VAL A 361 -20.10 -3.38 14.49
CA VAL A 361 -18.89 -3.74 15.23
C VAL A 361 -18.90 -2.98 16.55
N SER A 362 -18.69 -3.66 17.64
CA SER A 362 -18.69 -3.09 19.00
C SER A 362 -17.45 -3.49 19.79
N ASP A 363 -17.23 -2.81 20.90
CA ASP A 363 -16.10 -3.07 21.81
C ASP A 363 -14.74 -3.06 21.08
N VAL A 364 -14.60 -2.17 20.10
CA VAL A 364 -13.36 -2.05 19.34
C VAL A 364 -12.30 -1.43 20.22
N SER A 365 -11.20 -2.12 20.38
CA SER A 365 -10.00 -1.59 21.01
C SER A 365 -8.77 -2.10 20.27
N ALA A 366 -7.84 -1.24 19.97
CA ALA A 366 -6.55 -1.57 19.38
C ALA A 366 -5.45 -0.79 20.09
N ALA A 367 -4.33 -1.43 20.37
CA ALA A 367 -3.18 -0.80 20.99
C ALA A 367 -1.86 -1.32 20.39
N TRP A 368 -0.89 -0.42 20.23
CA TRP A 368 0.46 -0.74 19.83
C TRP A 368 1.33 -0.92 21.07
N VAL A 369 1.65 -2.17 21.41
CA VAL A 369 2.43 -2.54 22.62
C VAL A 369 3.58 -3.45 22.21
N ASN A 370 4.80 -3.18 22.72
CA ASN A 370 5.99 -3.99 22.42
C ASN A 370 6.26 -4.20 20.91
N ARG A 371 6.04 -3.16 20.09
CA ARG A 371 6.18 -3.18 18.62
C ARG A 371 5.22 -4.13 17.91
N GLN A 372 4.08 -4.45 18.51
CA GLN A 372 3.04 -5.28 17.94
C GLN A 372 1.66 -4.70 18.18
N TRP A 373 0.75 -4.92 17.24
CA TRP A 373 -0.65 -4.60 17.42
C TRP A 373 -1.34 -5.67 18.26
N HIS A 374 -2.10 -5.22 19.25
CA HIS A 374 -3.07 -6.00 20.01
C HIS A 374 -4.42 -5.35 19.81
N TRP A 375 -5.41 -6.11 19.38
CA TRP A 375 -6.75 -5.57 19.21
C TRP A 375 -7.83 -6.61 19.52
N HIS A 376 -8.99 -6.12 19.87
CA HIS A 376 -10.19 -6.93 20.02
C HIS A 376 -11.41 -6.17 19.53
N LEU A 377 -12.43 -6.91 19.15
CA LEU A 377 -13.73 -6.40 18.73
C LEU A 377 -14.78 -7.51 18.84
N ARG A 378 -16.07 -7.11 18.88
CA ARG A 378 -17.23 -7.96 18.62
C ARG A 378 -17.89 -7.50 17.33
N ALA A 379 -18.58 -8.40 16.65
CA ALA A 379 -19.34 -8.00 15.47
C ALA A 379 -20.66 -8.75 15.39
N ASN A 380 -21.69 -8.07 14.92
CA ASN A 380 -22.97 -8.64 14.58
C ASN A 380 -23.31 -8.26 13.15
N LEU A 381 -23.62 -9.24 12.35
CA LEU A 381 -24.16 -9.05 11.02
C LEU A 381 -25.68 -9.06 11.13
N GLU A 382 -26.29 -7.89 11.05
CA GLU A 382 -27.75 -7.78 11.02
C GLU A 382 -28.30 -8.47 9.77
N SER A 383 -29.50 -9.02 9.91
CA SER A 383 -30.12 -9.85 8.90
C SER A 383 -30.26 -9.10 7.57
N PHE A 384 -29.67 -9.63 6.51
CA PHE A 384 -29.86 -9.17 5.14
C PHE A 384 -30.29 -10.31 4.20
N SER A 385 -30.85 -9.96 3.05
CA SER A 385 -31.38 -10.94 2.12
C SER A 385 -30.29 -11.66 1.34
N MET A 386 -30.37 -12.97 1.27
CA MET A 386 -29.46 -13.79 0.47
C MET A 386 -29.54 -13.51 -1.03
N PRO A 387 -30.70 -13.17 -1.64
CA PRO A 387 -30.77 -12.70 -3.02
C PRO A 387 -29.89 -11.50 -3.33
N GLU A 388 -29.88 -10.48 -2.45
CA GLU A 388 -29.04 -9.29 -2.60
C GLU A 388 -27.54 -9.64 -2.51
N LEU A 389 -27.15 -10.43 -1.50
CA LEU A 389 -25.77 -10.91 -1.35
C LEU A 389 -25.32 -11.72 -2.56
N SER A 390 -26.13 -12.68 -3.00
CA SER A 390 -25.77 -13.54 -4.12
C SER A 390 -25.66 -12.77 -5.43
N HIS A 391 -26.53 -11.78 -5.65
CA HIS A 391 -26.43 -10.88 -6.79
C HIS A 391 -25.13 -10.05 -6.74
N ALA A 392 -24.83 -9.43 -5.59
CA ALA A 392 -23.64 -8.62 -5.40
C ALA A 392 -22.35 -9.42 -5.61
N LEU A 393 -22.30 -10.69 -5.19
CA LEU A 393 -21.12 -11.55 -5.34
C LEU A 393 -21.06 -12.29 -6.70
N GLY A 394 -22.13 -12.21 -7.51
CA GLY A 394 -22.25 -12.96 -8.75
C GLY A 394 -22.38 -14.48 -8.52
N TRP A 395 -22.94 -14.85 -7.35
CA TRP A 395 -23.24 -16.23 -7.01
C TRP A 395 -24.61 -16.66 -7.58
N PRO A 396 -24.88 -17.97 -7.65
CA PRO A 396 -26.23 -18.45 -7.92
C PRO A 396 -27.23 -17.82 -6.94
N ARG A 397 -28.42 -17.46 -7.44
CA ARG A 397 -29.44 -16.83 -6.60
C ARG A 397 -29.79 -17.70 -5.42
N MET A 398 -29.51 -17.20 -4.22
CA MET A 398 -29.81 -17.83 -2.96
C MET A 398 -31.08 -17.25 -2.35
N GLU A 399 -31.91 -18.06 -1.73
CA GLU A 399 -33.13 -17.62 -1.06
C GLU A 399 -32.91 -17.50 0.46
N GLY A 400 -33.81 -16.75 1.12
CA GLY A 400 -33.79 -16.57 2.57
C GLY A 400 -32.98 -15.37 3.02
N LYS A 401 -32.64 -15.38 4.31
CA LYS A 401 -31.86 -14.34 5.00
C LYS A 401 -30.65 -14.95 5.67
N VAL A 402 -29.62 -14.13 5.87
CA VAL A 402 -28.44 -14.48 6.65
C VAL A 402 -28.22 -13.45 7.75
N SER A 403 -27.85 -13.89 8.91
CA SER A 403 -27.34 -13.08 10.02
C SER A 403 -26.17 -13.81 10.69
N ALA A 404 -25.30 -13.07 11.36
CA ALA A 404 -24.21 -13.68 12.10
C ALA A 404 -23.96 -12.93 13.41
N SER A 405 -23.58 -13.68 14.45
CA SER A 405 -23.04 -13.16 15.69
C SER A 405 -21.62 -13.65 15.85
N ILE A 406 -20.70 -12.72 15.94
CA ILE A 406 -19.27 -12.96 16.11
C ILE A 406 -18.91 -12.50 17.52
N PRO A 407 -18.51 -13.41 18.40
CA PRO A 407 -18.15 -13.08 19.78
C PRO A 407 -16.87 -12.24 19.81
N MET A 408 -16.33 -11.99 20.99
CA MET A 408 -15.07 -11.26 21.11
C MET A 408 -13.96 -11.95 20.31
N VAL A 409 -13.48 -11.26 19.28
CA VAL A 409 -12.31 -11.63 18.50
C VAL A 409 -11.12 -10.89 19.06
N THR A 410 -10.06 -11.58 19.40
CA THR A 410 -8.82 -11.00 19.92
C THR A 410 -7.67 -11.36 19.01
N TYR A 411 -6.87 -10.34 18.66
CA TYR A 411 -5.61 -10.51 17.95
C TYR A 411 -4.44 -10.11 18.83
N SER A 412 -3.51 -11.02 19.00
CA SER A 412 -2.30 -10.80 19.79
C SER A 412 -1.18 -11.72 19.31
N ASN A 413 0.04 -11.20 19.20
CA ASN A 413 1.24 -11.97 18.87
C ASN A 413 1.13 -12.80 17.56
N GLY A 414 0.41 -12.30 16.55
CA GLY A 414 0.21 -13.01 15.29
C GLY A 414 -0.94 -14.03 15.32
N TYR A 415 -1.64 -14.18 16.45
CA TYR A 415 -2.79 -15.08 16.60
C TYR A 415 -4.09 -14.29 16.71
N LEU A 416 -5.10 -14.77 15.99
CA LEU A 416 -6.48 -14.36 16.13
C LEU A 416 -7.24 -15.51 16.76
N THR A 417 -7.95 -15.22 17.85
CA THR A 417 -8.77 -16.17 18.60
C THR A 417 -10.15 -15.59 18.87
N THR A 418 -11.12 -16.44 19.14
CA THR A 418 -12.48 -16.04 19.51
C THR A 418 -12.81 -16.52 20.92
N ASP A 419 -13.52 -15.68 21.68
CA ASP A 419 -14.04 -16.01 23.01
C ASP A 419 -15.51 -16.47 22.85
N GLY A 420 -15.70 -17.68 22.37
CA GLY A 420 -17.00 -18.28 22.09
C GLY A 420 -17.22 -18.67 20.64
N ASP A 421 -18.45 -19.05 20.34
CA ASP A 421 -18.84 -19.61 19.06
C ASP A 421 -19.32 -18.51 18.08
N LEU A 422 -18.83 -18.57 16.83
CA LEU A 422 -19.42 -17.78 15.77
C LEU A 422 -20.72 -18.46 15.32
N MET A 423 -21.80 -17.70 15.30
CA MET A 423 -23.12 -18.21 14.94
C MET A 423 -23.59 -17.56 13.64
N PHE A 424 -23.97 -18.38 12.66
CA PHE A 424 -24.55 -17.94 11.39
C PHE A 424 -25.94 -18.56 11.23
N ASN A 425 -26.95 -17.75 10.92
CA ASN A 425 -28.27 -18.23 10.54
C ASN A 425 -28.42 -18.12 9.03
N VAL A 426 -28.55 -19.23 8.35
CA VAL A 426 -28.64 -19.32 6.89
C VAL A 426 -29.45 -20.56 6.49
N PHE A 427 -30.13 -20.54 5.35
CA PHE A 427 -30.98 -21.64 4.88
C PHE A 427 -31.98 -22.15 5.94
N ASN A 428 -32.61 -21.23 6.69
CA ASN A 428 -33.55 -21.54 7.76
C ASN A 428 -32.99 -22.47 8.86
N GLY A 429 -31.71 -22.58 8.99
CA GLY A 429 -30.98 -23.35 10.01
C GLY A 429 -29.85 -22.51 10.59
N ALA A 430 -28.97 -23.17 11.36
CA ALA A 430 -27.84 -22.53 12.02
C ALA A 430 -26.53 -23.24 11.73
N ILE A 431 -25.46 -22.44 11.59
CA ILE A 431 -24.08 -22.91 11.53
C ILE A 431 -23.33 -22.27 12.70
N SER A 432 -22.67 -23.06 13.52
CA SER A 432 -21.75 -22.59 14.55
C SER A 432 -20.32 -22.98 14.21
N VAL A 433 -19.38 -22.07 14.44
CA VAL A 433 -17.95 -22.31 14.32
C VAL A 433 -17.34 -22.14 15.70
N THR A 434 -16.70 -23.18 16.19
CA THR A 434 -16.12 -23.26 17.53
C THR A 434 -14.61 -23.45 17.43
N SER A 435 -13.89 -23.20 18.52
CA SER A 435 -12.43 -23.41 18.61
C SER A 435 -11.63 -22.69 17.53
N LEU A 436 -12.15 -21.56 17.03
CA LEU A 436 -11.50 -20.81 15.95
C LEU A 436 -10.19 -20.21 16.42
N THR A 437 -9.12 -20.60 15.76
CA THR A 437 -7.80 -19.97 15.90
C THR A 437 -7.19 -19.74 14.54
N MET A 438 -6.65 -18.54 14.32
CA MET A 438 -5.96 -18.22 13.08
C MET A 438 -4.57 -17.66 13.40
N ARG A 439 -3.57 -18.20 12.76
CA ARG A 439 -2.19 -17.71 12.83
C ARG A 439 -1.86 -16.93 11.57
N ASP A 440 -1.18 -15.80 11.75
CA ASP A 440 -0.74 -14.89 10.70
C ASP A 440 -1.86 -14.49 9.71
N PRO A 441 -3.03 -13.98 10.20
CA PRO A 441 -4.21 -13.71 9.34
C PRO A 441 -3.93 -12.73 8.20
N LEU A 442 -2.96 -11.84 8.37
CA LEU A 442 -2.54 -10.83 7.38
C LEU A 442 -1.17 -11.17 6.73
N GLY A 443 -0.60 -12.34 7.07
CA GLY A 443 0.69 -12.78 6.56
C GLY A 443 0.61 -13.48 5.20
N VAL A 444 1.75 -13.96 4.74
CA VAL A 444 1.90 -14.62 3.43
C VAL A 444 1.29 -16.04 3.43
N GLY A 445 1.15 -16.66 4.60
CA GLY A 445 0.70 -18.04 4.74
C GLY A 445 -0.27 -18.23 5.92
N PRO A 446 -1.49 -17.65 5.90
CA PRO A 446 -2.42 -17.78 7.00
C PRO A 446 -2.79 -19.26 7.26
N ARG A 447 -2.87 -19.62 8.54
CA ARG A 447 -3.30 -20.95 8.99
C ARG A 447 -4.50 -20.78 9.90
N LEU A 448 -5.57 -21.50 9.61
CA LEU A 448 -6.80 -21.50 10.39
C LEU A 448 -7.08 -22.90 10.90
N THR A 449 -7.51 -23.00 12.15
CA THR A 449 -8.11 -24.21 12.75
C THR A 449 -9.48 -23.88 13.32
N ALA A 450 -10.44 -24.76 13.14
CA ALA A 450 -11.80 -24.59 13.68
C ALA A 450 -12.55 -25.92 13.67
N ASP A 451 -13.62 -25.99 14.48
CA ASP A 451 -14.69 -26.97 14.35
C ASP A 451 -15.96 -26.27 13.86
N MET A 452 -16.80 -26.98 13.10
CA MET A 452 -18.04 -26.42 12.58
C MET A 452 -19.21 -27.39 12.81
N GLN A 453 -20.33 -26.84 13.19
CA GLN A 453 -21.59 -27.58 13.32
C GLN A 453 -22.69 -26.92 12.51
N MET A 454 -23.41 -27.66 11.74
CA MET A 454 -24.57 -27.25 10.97
C MET A 454 -25.81 -27.95 11.53
N ARG A 455 -26.89 -27.21 11.75
CA ARG A 455 -28.11 -27.79 12.35
C ARG A 455 -29.35 -27.29 11.62
N ASN A 456 -30.21 -28.24 11.25
CA ASN A 456 -31.52 -27.99 10.62
C ASN A 456 -31.50 -27.14 9.34
N LEU A 457 -30.41 -27.16 8.55
CA LEU A 457 -30.37 -26.44 7.30
C LEU A 457 -31.43 -26.96 6.33
N ASP A 458 -32.19 -26.07 5.68
CA ASP A 458 -33.16 -26.41 4.64
C ASP A 458 -32.42 -26.99 3.41
N LEU A 459 -32.51 -28.30 3.28
CA LEU A 459 -31.81 -29.03 2.21
C LEU A 459 -32.37 -28.67 0.83
N GLY A 460 -33.68 -28.35 0.75
CA GLY A 460 -34.31 -27.90 -0.48
C GLY A 460 -33.78 -26.54 -0.94
N ALA A 461 -33.71 -25.56 -0.04
CA ALA A 461 -33.12 -24.26 -0.33
C ALA A 461 -31.64 -24.38 -0.74
N LEU A 462 -30.87 -25.20 -0.03
CA LEU A 462 -29.46 -25.45 -0.31
C LEU A 462 -29.27 -26.06 -1.71
N THR A 463 -29.97 -27.14 -2.03
CA THR A 463 -29.78 -27.90 -3.28
C THR A 463 -30.32 -27.15 -4.51
N ARG A 464 -31.42 -26.37 -4.37
CA ARG A 464 -31.90 -25.50 -5.46
C ARG A 464 -30.91 -24.37 -5.76
N THR A 465 -30.37 -23.75 -4.72
CA THR A 465 -29.38 -22.66 -4.86
C THR A 465 -28.22 -23.09 -5.76
N PHE A 466 -27.67 -24.27 -5.52
CA PHE A 466 -26.52 -24.77 -6.26
C PHE A 466 -26.88 -25.58 -7.51
N SER A 467 -28.13 -25.48 -7.99
CA SER A 467 -28.63 -26.19 -9.18
C SER A 467 -28.41 -27.72 -9.11
N PHE A 468 -28.28 -28.25 -7.90
CA PHE A 468 -27.99 -29.66 -7.64
C PHE A 468 -29.21 -30.57 -7.90
N GLY A 469 -30.39 -30.00 -7.97
CA GLY A 469 -31.69 -30.64 -8.01
C GLY A 469 -32.51 -30.23 -6.81
N ASN A 470 -33.62 -30.92 -6.52
CA ASN A 470 -34.43 -30.68 -5.33
C ASN A 470 -34.31 -31.86 -4.38
N ILE A 471 -33.89 -31.60 -3.13
CA ILE A 471 -33.88 -32.61 -2.06
C ILE A 471 -34.65 -31.99 -0.91
N GLU A 472 -35.87 -32.41 -0.68
CA GLU A 472 -36.68 -31.99 0.46
C GLU A 472 -36.18 -32.63 1.76
N GLY A 473 -36.01 -31.84 2.79
CA GLY A 473 -35.54 -32.28 4.07
C GLY A 473 -34.76 -31.24 4.84
N LYS A 474 -34.17 -31.66 5.93
CA LYS A 474 -33.25 -30.84 6.73
C LYS A 474 -31.93 -31.55 6.87
N LEU A 475 -30.84 -30.78 6.95
CA LEU A 475 -29.48 -31.26 7.02
C LEU A 475 -28.81 -30.84 8.33
N ASP A 476 -28.21 -31.78 9.00
CA ASP A 476 -27.21 -31.57 10.05
C ASP A 476 -25.84 -31.93 9.49
N GLY A 477 -24.82 -31.30 10.01
CA GLY A 477 -23.44 -31.61 9.67
C GLY A 477 -22.48 -31.22 10.78
N ASP A 478 -21.38 -31.94 10.82
CA ASP A 478 -20.27 -31.70 11.74
C ASP A 478 -18.97 -31.74 10.92
N VAL A 479 -18.12 -30.74 11.09
CA VAL A 479 -16.77 -30.70 10.53
C VAL A 479 -15.82 -30.51 11.71
N LYS A 480 -15.01 -31.50 11.99
CA LYS A 480 -14.04 -31.50 13.09
C LYS A 480 -12.64 -31.35 12.57
N ASP A 481 -11.78 -30.75 13.40
CA ASP A 481 -10.34 -30.59 13.12
C ASP A 481 -10.08 -29.94 11.76
N LEU A 482 -10.94 -29.00 11.33
CA LEU A 482 -10.72 -28.26 10.10
C LEU A 482 -9.42 -27.46 10.17
N GLN A 483 -8.51 -27.73 9.23
CA GLN A 483 -7.27 -27.00 9.07
C GLN A 483 -7.20 -26.44 7.66
N LEU A 484 -7.04 -25.11 7.59
CA LEU A 484 -6.77 -24.40 6.34
C LEU A 484 -5.33 -23.87 6.34
N VAL A 485 -4.66 -24.00 5.20
CA VAL A 485 -3.37 -23.37 4.91
C VAL A 485 -3.53 -22.58 3.61
N ASN A 486 -3.23 -21.28 3.64
CA ASN A 486 -3.48 -20.40 2.50
C ASN A 486 -4.93 -20.46 1.98
N TRP A 487 -5.89 -20.56 2.91
CA TRP A 487 -7.33 -20.69 2.63
C TRP A 487 -7.74 -21.98 1.89
N GLN A 488 -6.85 -22.95 1.81
CA GLN A 488 -7.15 -24.28 1.26
C GLN A 488 -7.23 -25.31 2.37
N PRO A 489 -8.28 -26.14 2.40
CA PRO A 489 -8.39 -27.19 3.41
C PRO A 489 -7.33 -28.27 3.18
N VAL A 490 -6.61 -28.61 4.23
CA VAL A 490 -5.57 -29.64 4.23
C VAL A 490 -5.91 -30.82 5.14
N HIS A 491 -6.79 -30.60 6.11
CA HIS A 491 -7.27 -31.63 7.03
C HIS A 491 -8.66 -31.29 7.53
N PHE A 492 -9.56 -32.27 7.61
CA PHE A 492 -10.82 -32.24 8.36
C PHE A 492 -11.45 -33.64 8.42
N ASP A 493 -12.36 -33.82 9.38
CA ASP A 493 -13.29 -34.94 9.47
C ASP A 493 -14.73 -34.38 9.39
N ALA A 494 -15.39 -34.60 8.25
CA ALA A 494 -16.70 -34.05 7.96
C ALA A 494 -17.76 -35.16 7.84
N GLU A 495 -18.88 -34.95 8.49
CA GLU A 495 -20.08 -35.78 8.37
C GLU A 495 -21.29 -34.88 8.12
N VAL A 496 -22.05 -35.15 7.09
CA VAL A 496 -23.37 -34.54 6.86
C VAL A 496 -24.43 -35.61 6.77
N ARG A 497 -25.60 -35.34 7.37
CA ARG A 497 -26.74 -36.29 7.41
C ARG A 497 -28.06 -35.52 7.52
N ASP A 498 -29.15 -36.19 7.20
CA ASP A 498 -30.47 -35.64 7.47
C ASP A 498 -30.69 -35.40 8.95
N SER A 499 -31.30 -34.26 9.31
CA SER A 499 -31.62 -33.92 10.70
C SER A 499 -32.68 -34.86 11.26
N PRO A 500 -32.67 -35.16 12.57
CA PRO A 500 -33.78 -35.89 13.24
C PRO A 500 -35.08 -35.10 13.13
N GLY A 501 -36.20 -35.79 12.87
CA GLY A 501 -37.51 -35.13 12.83
C GLY A 501 -38.50 -35.75 11.85
N ARG A 502 -39.73 -35.19 11.86
CA ARG A 502 -40.79 -35.58 10.93
C ARG A 502 -41.00 -34.46 9.93
N TYR A 503 -40.56 -34.65 8.71
CA TYR A 503 -40.69 -33.72 7.57
C TYR A 503 -40.67 -34.52 6.28
N PRO A 504 -41.14 -33.93 5.13
CA PRO A 504 -41.04 -34.58 3.83
C PRO A 504 -39.59 -34.92 3.50
N LYS A 505 -39.32 -36.15 3.06
CA LYS A 505 -38.01 -36.63 2.61
C LYS A 505 -38.15 -37.12 1.18
N LYS A 506 -37.93 -36.22 0.21
CA LYS A 506 -38.02 -36.51 -1.21
C LYS A 506 -36.77 -36.04 -1.93
N ILE A 507 -36.40 -36.75 -2.95
CA ILE A 507 -35.25 -36.44 -3.80
C ILE A 507 -35.66 -36.46 -5.27
N SER A 508 -35.37 -35.41 -6.02
CA SER A 508 -35.63 -35.35 -7.44
C SER A 508 -34.69 -36.27 -8.25
N GLN A 509 -35.15 -36.71 -9.40
CA GLN A 509 -34.32 -37.51 -10.31
C GLN A 509 -33.00 -36.82 -10.65
N ARG A 510 -33.02 -35.49 -10.90
CA ARG A 510 -31.80 -34.71 -11.14
C ARG A 510 -30.82 -34.73 -9.98
N ALA A 511 -31.30 -34.67 -8.75
CA ALA A 511 -30.43 -34.74 -7.57
C ALA A 511 -29.79 -36.12 -7.42
N VAL A 512 -30.55 -37.20 -7.73
CA VAL A 512 -30.02 -38.57 -7.77
C VAL A 512 -28.90 -38.72 -8.84
N GLU A 513 -29.10 -38.17 -10.01
CA GLU A 513 -28.10 -38.18 -11.09
C GLU A 513 -26.84 -37.44 -10.68
N ASN A 514 -26.98 -36.27 -10.04
CA ASN A 514 -25.88 -35.45 -9.56
C ASN A 514 -25.09 -36.12 -8.43
N ILE A 515 -25.77 -36.73 -7.43
CA ILE A 515 -25.10 -37.51 -6.38
C ILE A 515 -24.36 -38.71 -6.98
N SER A 516 -24.99 -39.41 -7.93
CA SER A 516 -24.38 -40.56 -8.60
C SER A 516 -23.11 -40.18 -9.37
N SER A 517 -23.05 -38.96 -9.96
CA SER A 517 -21.88 -38.47 -10.65
C SER A 517 -20.72 -38.11 -9.71
N LEU A 518 -21.01 -37.79 -8.43
CA LEU A 518 -20.00 -37.57 -7.39
C LEU A 518 -19.42 -38.90 -6.89
N GLY A 519 -20.26 -39.93 -6.72
CA GLY A 519 -19.89 -41.22 -6.11
C GLY A 519 -19.40 -42.30 -7.10
N GLY A 520 -19.51 -42.08 -8.41
CA GLY A 520 -19.18 -43.08 -9.44
C GLY A 520 -20.40 -43.56 -10.26
N ALA A 521 -20.19 -43.87 -11.55
CA ALA A 521 -21.26 -44.19 -12.50
C ALA A 521 -21.95 -45.51 -12.20
N GLY A 522 -23.15 -45.49 -11.65
CA GLY A 522 -23.94 -46.71 -11.40
C GLY A 522 -25.45 -46.48 -11.33
N ALA A 523 -25.93 -45.50 -10.61
CA ALA A 523 -27.36 -45.30 -10.36
C ALA A 523 -28.12 -44.74 -11.57
N THR A 524 -27.49 -43.93 -12.41
CA THR A 524 -28.10 -43.31 -13.61
C THR A 524 -28.55 -44.38 -14.62
N ALA A 525 -27.73 -45.40 -14.83
CA ALA A 525 -28.07 -46.50 -15.74
C ALA A 525 -29.22 -47.39 -15.23
N ALA A 526 -29.36 -47.54 -13.92
CA ALA A 526 -30.46 -48.29 -13.29
C ALA A 526 -31.80 -47.57 -13.42
N ILE A 527 -31.83 -46.24 -13.30
CA ILE A 527 -33.04 -45.41 -13.45
C ILE A 527 -33.52 -45.44 -14.92
N GLN A 528 -32.63 -45.26 -15.89
CA GLN A 528 -32.98 -45.18 -17.30
C GLN A 528 -33.54 -46.51 -17.87
N ARG A 529 -33.21 -47.63 -17.24
CA ARG A 529 -33.64 -48.99 -17.69
C ARG A 529 -34.84 -49.53 -16.93
N SER A 530 -35.44 -48.77 -15.99
CA SER A 530 -36.51 -49.24 -15.11
C SER A 530 -37.77 -48.38 -15.20
N VAL A 531 -38.83 -48.81 -14.58
CA VAL A 531 -40.09 -48.07 -14.35
C VAL A 531 -39.83 -46.77 -13.59
N LEU A 532 -38.72 -46.62 -12.91
CA LEU A 532 -38.34 -45.43 -12.14
C LEU A 532 -38.14 -44.19 -13.03
N ARG A 533 -37.94 -44.34 -14.34
CA ARG A 533 -37.85 -43.20 -15.29
C ARG A 533 -39.11 -42.36 -15.42
N PHE A 534 -40.25 -42.89 -14.95
CA PHE A 534 -41.54 -42.16 -15.00
C PHE A 534 -41.82 -41.35 -13.75
N PHE A 535 -40.92 -41.36 -12.77
CA PHE A 535 -41.07 -40.61 -11.51
C PHE A 535 -40.09 -39.46 -11.48
N ASP A 536 -40.58 -38.27 -11.21
CA ASP A 536 -39.75 -37.06 -11.06
C ASP A 536 -39.09 -36.97 -9.67
N GLU A 537 -39.71 -37.59 -8.66
CA GLU A 537 -39.28 -37.62 -7.27
C GLU A 537 -39.33 -39.01 -6.64
N PHE A 538 -38.42 -39.28 -5.73
CA PHE A 538 -38.33 -40.51 -4.96
C PHE A 538 -38.31 -40.22 -3.48
N ASN A 539 -38.86 -41.14 -2.66
CA ASN A 539 -38.81 -41.06 -1.23
C ASN A 539 -37.52 -41.68 -0.70
N TYR A 540 -37.00 -41.10 0.37
CA TYR A 540 -35.86 -41.64 1.09
C TYR A 540 -36.09 -41.65 2.59
N SER A 541 -35.39 -42.53 3.35
CA SER A 541 -35.36 -42.55 4.81
C SER A 541 -34.20 -41.77 5.38
N ASP A 542 -33.02 -41.96 4.81
CA ASP A 542 -31.77 -41.41 5.30
C ASP A 542 -30.92 -40.89 4.11
N ILE A 543 -30.24 -39.78 4.32
CA ILE A 543 -29.26 -39.25 3.41
C ILE A 543 -28.03 -38.79 4.21
N GLY A 544 -26.83 -39.11 3.71
CA GLY A 544 -25.60 -38.65 4.39
C GLY A 544 -24.35 -38.96 3.60
N LEU A 545 -23.33 -38.18 3.90
CA LEU A 545 -22.02 -38.28 3.30
C LEU A 545 -20.95 -37.96 4.36
N THR A 546 -19.88 -38.74 4.38
CA THR A 546 -18.71 -38.47 5.21
C THR A 546 -17.48 -38.27 4.34
N CYS A 547 -16.59 -37.38 4.73
CA CYS A 547 -15.30 -37.15 4.10
C CYS A 547 -14.26 -36.88 5.18
N ARG A 548 -13.27 -37.74 5.29
CA ARG A 548 -12.07 -37.48 6.08
C ARG A 548 -10.94 -37.07 5.15
N LEU A 549 -10.59 -35.80 5.17
CA LEU A 549 -9.51 -35.24 4.32
C LEU A 549 -8.17 -35.39 5.03
N HIS A 550 -7.24 -36.05 4.37
CA HIS A 550 -5.86 -36.17 4.78
C HIS A 550 -4.95 -36.32 3.54
N ASN A 551 -3.83 -35.57 3.47
CA ASN A 551 -2.87 -35.62 2.37
C ASN A 551 -3.53 -35.50 0.98
N ASP A 552 -4.41 -34.51 0.79
CA ASP A 552 -5.16 -34.24 -0.46
C ASP A 552 -6.09 -35.39 -0.93
N VAL A 553 -6.36 -36.37 -0.08
CA VAL A 553 -7.28 -37.47 -0.34
C VAL A 553 -8.41 -37.46 0.68
N CYS A 554 -9.64 -37.52 0.18
CA CYS A 554 -10.85 -37.66 0.97
C CYS A 554 -11.24 -39.14 1.06
N GLU A 555 -11.24 -39.68 2.28
CA GLU A 555 -11.84 -40.99 2.54
C GLU A 555 -13.36 -40.79 2.69
N MET A 556 -14.07 -41.32 1.68
CA MET A 556 -15.52 -41.15 1.56
C MET A 556 -16.31 -42.25 2.24
N GLY A 557 -17.43 -41.85 2.81
CA GLY A 557 -18.44 -42.77 3.39
C GLY A 557 -19.85 -42.19 3.26
N GLY A 558 -20.82 -42.85 3.82
CA GLY A 558 -22.23 -42.43 3.82
C GLY A 558 -22.98 -42.94 5.01
N VAL A 559 -24.33 -43.02 4.94
CA VAL A 559 -25.20 -43.47 6.05
C VAL A 559 -24.97 -44.93 6.48
N SER A 560 -24.44 -45.75 5.58
CA SER A 560 -24.04 -47.14 5.91
C SER A 560 -23.01 -47.67 4.91
N SER A 561 -22.20 -48.64 5.36
CA SER A 561 -21.23 -49.33 4.51
C SER A 561 -21.84 -50.56 3.85
N THR A 562 -21.38 -50.87 2.61
CA THR A 562 -21.74 -52.09 1.92
C THR A 562 -20.47 -52.81 1.40
N PRO A 563 -20.52 -54.11 1.03
CA PRO A 563 -19.34 -54.77 0.48
C PRO A 563 -18.80 -54.12 -0.80
N GLN A 564 -19.65 -53.39 -1.56
CA GLN A 564 -19.31 -52.78 -2.83
C GLN A 564 -19.00 -51.25 -2.70
N GLY A 565 -19.23 -50.65 -1.52
CA GLY A 565 -19.06 -49.21 -1.35
C GLY A 565 -19.78 -48.72 -0.08
N TYR A 566 -20.53 -47.64 -0.24
CA TYR A 566 -21.29 -47.01 0.86
C TYR A 566 -22.62 -46.45 0.33
N VAL A 567 -23.63 -46.34 1.20
CA VAL A 567 -24.95 -45.78 0.88
C VAL A 567 -24.92 -44.29 1.13
N ILE A 568 -25.22 -43.48 0.12
CA ILE A 568 -25.36 -42.03 0.24
C ILE A 568 -26.83 -41.67 0.53
N VAL A 569 -27.77 -42.27 -0.21
CA VAL A 569 -29.22 -42.10 -0.05
C VAL A 569 -29.83 -43.48 0.14
N LYS A 570 -30.57 -43.67 1.23
CA LYS A 570 -31.32 -44.89 1.50
C LYS A 570 -32.78 -44.67 1.17
N GLY A 571 -33.27 -45.39 0.14
CA GLY A 571 -34.66 -45.29 -0.29
C GLY A 571 -35.65 -45.84 0.73
N SER A 572 -36.89 -45.30 0.72
CA SER A 572 -38.01 -45.78 1.51
C SER A 572 -39.33 -45.49 0.81
N GLY A 573 -40.36 -46.30 1.09
CA GLY A 573 -41.68 -46.12 0.48
C GLY A 573 -41.73 -46.43 -1.03
N ILE A 574 -42.73 -45.89 -1.77
CA ILE A 574 -42.92 -46.08 -3.20
C ILE A 574 -43.23 -44.71 -3.86
N PRO A 575 -42.48 -44.26 -4.89
CA PRO A 575 -41.25 -44.85 -5.39
C PRO A 575 -40.05 -44.61 -4.48
N ALA A 576 -39.11 -45.54 -4.40
CA ALA A 576 -37.91 -45.40 -3.59
C ALA A 576 -36.67 -45.62 -4.45
N ILE A 577 -35.58 -44.94 -4.10
CA ILE A 577 -34.28 -45.12 -4.74
C ILE A 577 -33.16 -45.11 -3.71
N THR A 578 -32.24 -46.07 -3.82
CA THR A 578 -31.01 -46.11 -3.03
C THR A 578 -29.83 -45.74 -3.90
N VAL A 579 -29.02 -44.76 -3.46
CA VAL A 579 -27.85 -44.29 -4.19
C VAL A 579 -26.58 -44.73 -3.45
N LEU A 580 -25.70 -45.40 -4.18
CA LEU A 580 -24.45 -45.96 -3.66
C LEU A 580 -23.27 -45.13 -4.16
N GLY A 581 -22.29 -44.90 -3.30
CA GLY A 581 -20.95 -44.45 -3.66
C GLY A 581 -19.99 -45.63 -3.71
N TYR A 582 -19.14 -45.70 -4.73
CA TYR A 582 -18.19 -46.79 -4.94
C TYR A 582 -16.76 -46.43 -4.64
N ASN A 583 -16.39 -45.16 -4.85
CA ASN A 583 -15.04 -44.68 -4.63
C ASN A 583 -14.86 -44.23 -3.19
N ARG A 584 -14.13 -45.01 -2.42
CA ARG A 584 -13.84 -44.65 -1.01
C ARG A 584 -12.69 -43.66 -0.86
N MET A 585 -11.76 -43.65 -1.78
CA MET A 585 -10.61 -42.74 -1.78
C MET A 585 -10.68 -41.84 -3.02
N VAL A 586 -10.89 -40.56 -2.81
CA VAL A 586 -11.06 -39.57 -3.89
C VAL A 586 -10.10 -38.41 -3.65
N GLY A 587 -9.34 -38.03 -4.66
CA GLY A 587 -8.51 -36.82 -4.59
C GLY A 587 -9.36 -35.58 -4.34
N TRP A 588 -8.93 -34.73 -3.40
CA TRP A 588 -9.70 -33.56 -3.00
C TRP A 588 -9.99 -32.63 -4.18
N ASN A 589 -8.99 -32.32 -4.98
CA ASN A 589 -9.15 -31.48 -6.18
C ASN A 589 -10.11 -32.12 -7.19
N GLU A 590 -10.06 -33.43 -7.37
CA GLU A 590 -10.98 -34.15 -8.26
C GLU A 590 -12.43 -34.08 -7.74
N LEU A 591 -12.63 -34.21 -6.43
CA LEU A 591 -13.95 -34.06 -5.80
C LEU A 591 -14.51 -32.66 -6.02
N LEU A 592 -13.69 -31.62 -5.83
CA LEU A 592 -14.06 -30.22 -6.08
C LEU A 592 -14.44 -29.99 -7.55
N GLU A 593 -13.67 -30.52 -8.49
CA GLU A 593 -13.96 -30.39 -9.92
C GLU A 593 -15.25 -31.14 -10.32
N ARG A 594 -15.54 -32.28 -9.71
CA ARG A 594 -16.81 -33.00 -9.91
C ARG A 594 -17.98 -32.16 -9.36
N LEU A 595 -17.84 -31.63 -8.13
CA LEU A 595 -18.85 -30.79 -7.52
C LEU A 595 -19.13 -29.51 -8.36
N LYS A 596 -18.10 -28.88 -8.85
CA LYS A 596 -18.18 -27.68 -9.70
C LYS A 596 -18.94 -27.96 -11.01
N ARG A 597 -18.67 -29.09 -11.65
CA ARG A 597 -19.41 -29.51 -12.85
C ARG A 597 -20.89 -29.73 -12.60
N VAL A 598 -21.23 -30.35 -11.49
CA VAL A 598 -22.62 -30.62 -11.10
C VAL A 598 -23.36 -29.30 -10.80
N THR A 599 -22.72 -28.38 -10.09
CA THR A 599 -23.33 -27.10 -9.70
C THR A 599 -23.39 -26.06 -10.83
N SER A 600 -22.54 -26.17 -11.85
CA SER A 600 -22.54 -25.26 -13.03
C SER A 600 -23.57 -25.63 -14.11
N GLY A 601 -24.37 -26.66 -13.89
CA GLY A 601 -25.43 -27.07 -14.81
C GLY A 601 -24.95 -27.79 -16.09
N ASN A 602 -23.66 -28.04 -16.22
CA ASN A 602 -23.05 -28.72 -17.38
C ASN A 602 -22.93 -30.24 -17.17
N THR A 603 -24.04 -30.94 -16.94
CA THR A 603 -24.07 -32.40 -16.80
C THR A 603 -24.37 -33.05 -18.14
N LYS A 604 -23.41 -33.09 -19.08
CA LYS A 604 -23.34 -34.16 -20.06
C LYS A 604 -22.40 -35.22 -19.52
N ALA A 605 -22.96 -36.41 -19.20
CA ALA A 605 -22.18 -37.58 -18.80
C ALA A 605 -21.22 -37.93 -19.91
N ILE A 606 -19.92 -37.78 -19.70
CA ILE A 606 -18.90 -38.37 -20.56
C ILE A 606 -18.75 -39.83 -20.11
N VAL A 607 -19.40 -40.73 -20.82
CA VAL A 607 -19.13 -42.17 -20.69
C VAL A 607 -17.81 -42.41 -21.41
N ARG A 608 -16.76 -42.74 -20.66
CA ARG A 608 -15.56 -43.40 -21.18
C ARG A 608 -15.62 -44.88 -20.94
#